data_37a560866833b65d86e3de6e28ec821c
#
_entry.id   37a560866833b65d86e3de6e28ec821c
#
_cell.length_a   1.000
_cell.length_b   1.000
_cell.length_c   1.000
_cell.angle_alpha   90.00
_cell.angle_beta   90.00
_cell.angle_gamma   90.00
#
_symmetry.space_group_name_H-M   'P 1'
#
loop_
_entity.id
_entity.type
_entity.pdbx_description
1 polymer ?
#
loop_
_entity_poly.entity_id
_entity_poly.type
_entity_poly.pdbx_seq_one_letter_code
_entity_poly.pdbx_strand_id
1 'polypeptide(L)'
;MEIYYHGTSKKFPAFDMAHALEGDGKIKMGAGFYLTTGYKRAAHYSCKSPGSTDFYVYTVEIPDLTPENHIEFKEPVNPIIIRHAEEKLGEPIPLEETTDGKFFRKYIAMKLAGKTGNKKLTPEDEMAAADFLISIGVIYNKVPFIWTKPVVHYDVIVMKPDVMRILKIEQVELAPPRKNAKPELVEGSQREIPLDSLK
;
A
#
# COMPACT_ATOMS: atom_id res chain seq x y z
N MET A 1 11.99 6.35 -11.73
CA MET A 1 11.14 5.14 -11.70
C MET A 1 11.70 4.17 -10.68
N GLU A 2 10.86 3.70 -9.76
CA GLU A 2 11.27 2.80 -8.67
C GLU A 2 10.61 1.43 -8.81
N ILE A 3 11.34 0.37 -8.42
CA ILE A 3 10.87 -1.02 -8.51
C ILE A 3 10.44 -1.51 -7.14
N TYR A 4 9.24 -2.07 -7.09
CA TYR A 4 8.63 -2.67 -5.92
C TYR A 4 8.05 -4.04 -6.23
N TYR A 5 7.62 -4.73 -5.17
CA TYR A 5 7.04 -6.07 -5.26
C TYR A 5 5.68 -6.12 -4.57
N HIS A 6 4.74 -6.84 -5.19
CA HIS A 6 3.43 -7.13 -4.62
C HIS A 6 3.21 -8.64 -4.54
N GLY A 7 2.88 -9.14 -3.36
CA GLY A 7 2.59 -10.56 -3.16
C GLY A 7 1.09 -10.82 -3.09
N THR A 8 0.61 -11.79 -3.86
CA THR A 8 -0.82 -12.14 -3.93
C THR A 8 -1.02 -13.62 -4.23
N SER A 9 -2.18 -14.15 -3.89
CA SER A 9 -2.63 -15.49 -4.29
C SER A 9 -3.46 -15.51 -5.58
N LYS A 10 -3.68 -14.36 -6.20
CA LYS A 10 -4.49 -14.22 -7.41
C LYS A 10 -3.64 -13.69 -8.57
N LYS A 11 -3.99 -14.14 -9.78
CA LYS A 11 -3.45 -13.57 -11.03
C LYS A 11 -4.43 -12.54 -11.59
N PHE A 12 -3.89 -11.41 -12.03
CA PHE A 12 -4.67 -10.35 -12.68
C PHE A 12 -3.78 -9.58 -13.68
N PRO A 13 -4.36 -9.04 -14.78
CA PRO A 13 -3.60 -8.32 -15.80
C PRO A 13 -3.27 -6.87 -15.42
N ALA A 14 -4.03 -6.29 -14.49
CA ALA A 14 -3.87 -4.91 -14.04
C ALA A 14 -4.33 -4.76 -12.58
N PHE A 15 -3.79 -3.77 -11.91
CA PHE A 15 -4.25 -3.37 -10.57
C PHE A 15 -5.53 -2.54 -10.71
N ASP A 16 -6.60 -2.95 -10.01
CA ASP A 16 -7.90 -2.28 -10.01
C ASP A 16 -8.37 -2.06 -8.56
N MET A 17 -8.70 -0.81 -8.21
CA MET A 17 -9.16 -0.46 -6.87
C MET A 17 -10.41 -1.23 -6.43
N ALA A 18 -11.23 -1.69 -7.35
CA ALA A 18 -12.38 -2.56 -7.03
C ALA A 18 -11.95 -3.84 -6.29
N HIS A 19 -10.71 -4.30 -6.50
CA HIS A 19 -10.14 -5.50 -5.89
C HIS A 19 -9.11 -5.21 -4.77
N ALA A 20 -8.83 -3.94 -4.47
CA ALA A 20 -7.80 -3.55 -3.50
C ALA A 20 -8.09 -4.07 -2.07
N LEU A 21 -9.34 -4.38 -1.76
CA LEU A 21 -9.79 -4.86 -0.44
C LEU A 21 -9.97 -6.37 -0.36
N GLU A 22 -9.75 -7.10 -1.44
CA GLU A 22 -10.00 -8.56 -1.51
C GLU A 22 -8.90 -9.41 -0.85
N GLY A 23 -7.81 -8.82 -0.34
CA GLY A 23 -6.72 -9.51 0.34
C GLY A 23 -7.11 -10.00 1.75
N ASP A 24 -6.23 -9.79 2.74
CA ASP A 24 -6.54 -10.11 4.14
C ASP A 24 -7.55 -9.12 4.78
N GLY A 25 -8.09 -8.19 3.99
CA GLY A 25 -9.14 -7.23 4.37
C GLY A 25 -8.71 -6.17 5.40
N LYS A 26 -7.42 -6.08 5.71
CA LYS A 26 -6.92 -5.17 6.74
C LYS A 26 -6.32 -3.91 6.15
N ILE A 27 -7.08 -2.83 6.20
CA ILE A 27 -6.61 -1.48 5.82
C ILE A 27 -5.94 -0.82 7.03
N LYS A 28 -4.72 -1.25 7.37
CA LYS A 28 -4.01 -0.68 8.52
C LYS A 28 -3.32 0.65 8.20
N MET A 29 -2.94 0.83 6.95
CA MET A 29 -2.09 1.94 6.51
C MET A 29 -2.72 2.77 5.39
N GLY A 30 -4.04 2.65 5.19
CA GLY A 30 -4.82 3.33 4.16
C GLY A 30 -5.24 2.43 3.01
N ALA A 31 -6.25 2.87 2.26
CA ALA A 31 -6.72 2.16 1.08
C ALA A 31 -5.71 2.29 -0.07
N GLY A 32 -5.53 1.20 -0.82
CA GLY A 32 -4.62 1.11 -1.95
C GLY A 32 -3.90 -0.23 -2.05
N PHE A 33 -3.03 -0.35 -3.02
CA PHE A 33 -2.19 -1.53 -3.22
C PHE A 33 -0.89 -1.43 -2.44
N TYR A 34 -0.61 -2.45 -1.65
CA TYR A 34 0.57 -2.53 -0.80
C TYR A 34 1.73 -3.12 -1.58
N LEU A 35 2.73 -2.31 -1.84
CA LEU A 35 4.00 -2.70 -2.44
C LEU A 35 5.09 -2.72 -1.39
N THR A 36 6.12 -3.52 -1.58
CA THR A 36 7.29 -3.57 -0.69
C THR A 36 8.60 -3.56 -1.49
N THR A 37 9.66 -3.04 -0.91
CA THR A 37 11.01 -3.10 -1.50
C THR A 37 11.65 -4.49 -1.40
N GLY A 38 11.08 -5.42 -0.64
CA GLY A 38 11.65 -6.75 -0.41
C GLY A 38 10.91 -7.87 -1.15
N TYR A 39 11.55 -8.53 -2.13
CA TYR A 39 10.96 -9.66 -2.86
C TYR A 39 10.49 -10.80 -1.94
N LYS A 40 11.36 -11.27 -1.02
CA LYS A 40 11.01 -12.33 -0.05
C LYS A 40 9.82 -11.93 0.85
N ARG A 41 9.70 -10.65 1.14
CA ARG A 41 8.58 -10.11 1.91
C ARG A 41 7.27 -10.13 1.10
N ALA A 42 7.32 -9.75 -0.17
CA ALA A 42 6.17 -9.87 -1.08
C ALA A 42 5.72 -11.33 -1.18
N ALA A 43 6.64 -12.27 -1.41
CA ALA A 43 6.35 -13.70 -1.43
C ALA A 43 5.67 -14.17 -0.14
N HIS A 44 6.14 -13.73 1.03
CA HIS A 44 5.47 -14.02 2.30
C HIS A 44 4.03 -13.46 2.37
N TYR A 45 3.78 -12.26 1.80
CA TYR A 45 2.42 -11.71 1.80
C TYR A 45 1.47 -12.44 0.87
N SER A 46 1.94 -13.14 -0.15
CA SER A 46 1.09 -13.90 -1.08
C SER A 46 0.29 -15.02 -0.40
N CYS A 47 0.77 -15.56 0.74
CA CYS A 47 0.08 -16.62 1.49
C CYS A 47 -0.96 -16.11 2.51
N LYS A 48 -1.26 -14.81 2.54
CA LYS A 48 -2.18 -14.25 3.53
C LYS A 48 -3.66 -14.54 3.25
N SER A 49 -4.01 -14.90 2.02
CA SER A 49 -5.37 -15.32 1.70
C SER A 49 -5.61 -16.75 2.17
N PRO A 50 -6.58 -17.00 3.06
CA PRO A 50 -6.86 -18.35 3.57
C PRO A 50 -7.21 -19.34 2.45
N GLY A 51 -6.63 -20.55 2.53
CA GLY A 51 -6.93 -21.63 1.59
C GLY A 51 -6.29 -21.53 0.21
N SER A 52 -5.47 -20.52 -0.04
CA SER A 52 -4.74 -20.39 -1.31
C SER A 52 -3.56 -21.37 -1.38
N THR A 53 -3.41 -22.02 -2.53
CA THR A 53 -2.32 -22.94 -2.85
C THR A 53 -1.34 -22.34 -3.86
N ASP A 54 -1.77 -21.30 -4.58
CA ASP A 54 -0.97 -20.60 -5.56
C ASP A 54 -0.50 -19.26 -5.00
N PHE A 55 0.77 -18.94 -5.22
CA PHE A 55 1.40 -17.73 -4.71
C PHE A 55 2.16 -17.03 -5.84
N TYR A 56 1.96 -15.70 -5.94
CA TYR A 56 2.51 -14.90 -7.01
C TYR A 56 3.23 -13.68 -6.44
N VAL A 57 4.33 -13.30 -7.09
CA VAL A 57 5.02 -12.04 -6.83
C VAL A 57 5.02 -11.24 -8.14
N TYR A 58 4.46 -10.05 -8.07
CA TYR A 58 4.48 -9.06 -9.12
C TYR A 58 5.68 -8.14 -8.93
N THR A 59 6.48 -7.95 -9.95
CA THR A 59 7.46 -6.86 -10.03
C THR A 59 6.77 -5.69 -10.68
N VAL A 60 6.71 -4.57 -9.97
CA VAL A 60 5.94 -3.39 -10.34
C VAL A 60 6.86 -2.18 -10.37
N GLU A 61 6.74 -1.39 -11.42
CA GLU A 61 7.37 -0.09 -11.53
C GLU A 61 6.34 1.00 -11.25
N ILE A 62 6.75 2.01 -10.48
CA ILE A 62 5.97 3.21 -10.21
C ILE A 62 6.81 4.47 -10.46
N PRO A 63 6.20 5.63 -10.75
CA PRO A 63 6.89 6.91 -10.75
C PRO A 63 7.58 7.18 -9.42
N ASP A 64 8.68 7.95 -9.48
CA ASP A 64 9.46 8.29 -8.30
C ASP A 64 8.59 9.01 -7.24
N LEU A 65 8.85 8.71 -5.99
CA LEU A 65 8.26 9.42 -4.87
C LEU A 65 8.90 10.81 -4.77
N THR A 66 8.07 11.84 -4.72
CA THR A 66 8.50 13.24 -4.52
C THR A 66 7.90 13.77 -3.21
N PRO A 67 8.46 14.81 -2.60
CA PRO A 67 7.88 15.37 -1.37
C PRO A 67 6.43 15.84 -1.49
N GLU A 68 5.91 15.98 -2.71
CA GLU A 68 4.57 16.50 -3.00
C GLU A 68 3.56 15.42 -3.38
N ASN A 69 4.02 14.21 -3.79
CA ASN A 69 3.14 13.15 -4.24
C ASN A 69 2.96 12.01 -3.23
N HIS A 70 3.60 12.09 -2.06
CA HIS A 70 3.45 11.08 -1.01
C HIS A 70 3.42 11.70 0.39
N ILE A 71 2.81 10.95 1.31
CA ILE A 71 2.94 11.17 2.75
C ILE A 71 3.78 10.05 3.36
N GLU A 72 4.58 10.38 4.37
CA GLU A 72 5.32 9.40 5.15
C GLU A 72 4.57 9.11 6.47
N PHE A 73 4.34 7.82 6.73
CA PHE A 73 3.50 7.36 7.83
C PHE A 73 3.96 7.83 9.22
N LYS A 74 5.24 8.11 9.39
CA LYS A 74 5.89 8.47 10.68
C LYS A 74 6.61 9.82 10.65
N GLU A 75 6.52 10.55 9.56
CA GLU A 75 7.20 11.83 9.39
C GLU A 75 6.19 12.97 9.20
N PRO A 76 6.54 14.20 9.56
CA PRO A 76 5.70 15.36 9.33
C PRO A 76 5.27 15.49 7.88
N VAL A 77 4.02 15.90 7.69
CA VAL A 77 3.46 16.09 6.35
C VAL A 77 4.07 17.33 5.69
N ASN A 78 4.38 17.23 4.40
CA ASN A 78 4.90 18.36 3.63
C ASN A 78 3.92 19.56 3.69
N PRO A 79 4.40 20.78 4.00
CA PRO A 79 3.55 21.98 4.07
C PRO A 79 2.75 22.28 2.80
N ILE A 80 3.24 21.89 1.63
CA ILE A 80 2.53 22.06 0.35
C ILE A 80 1.28 21.16 0.33
N ILE A 81 1.41 19.91 0.78
CA ILE A 81 0.29 18.97 0.88
C ILE A 81 -0.76 19.48 1.88
N ILE A 82 -0.30 19.97 3.04
CA ILE A 82 -1.20 20.54 4.06
C ILE A 82 -2.01 21.68 3.46
N ARG A 83 -1.34 22.65 2.81
CA ARG A 83 -2.01 23.79 2.18
C ARG A 83 -3.05 23.35 1.15
N HIS A 84 -2.71 22.42 0.25
CA HIS A 84 -3.68 21.93 -0.75
C HIS A 84 -4.87 21.22 -0.09
N ALA A 85 -4.64 20.51 1.03
CA ALA A 85 -5.71 19.87 1.77
C ALA A 85 -6.62 20.89 2.46
N GLU A 86 -6.06 21.93 3.08
CA GLU A 86 -6.81 23.04 3.70
C GLU A 86 -7.64 23.80 2.68
N GLU A 87 -7.05 24.15 1.54
CA GLU A 87 -7.75 24.80 0.44
C GLU A 87 -8.96 23.97 -0.03
N LYS A 88 -8.78 22.64 -0.13
CA LYS A 88 -9.84 21.73 -0.57
C LYS A 88 -10.90 21.47 0.49
N LEU A 89 -10.52 21.41 1.77
CA LEU A 89 -11.44 21.27 2.89
C LEU A 89 -12.20 22.58 3.18
N GLY A 90 -11.63 23.74 2.80
CA GLY A 90 -12.15 25.05 3.13
C GLY A 90 -11.93 25.47 4.59
N GLU A 91 -11.03 24.80 5.30
CA GLU A 91 -10.72 25.07 6.71
C GLU A 91 -9.29 24.66 7.06
N PRO A 92 -8.67 25.26 8.10
CA PRO A 92 -7.35 24.87 8.55
C PRO A 92 -7.35 23.48 9.20
N ILE A 93 -6.21 22.78 9.05
CA ILE A 93 -5.97 21.48 9.69
C ILE A 93 -5.20 21.69 10.98
N PRO A 94 -5.66 21.14 12.12
CA PRO A 94 -4.94 21.23 13.39
C PRO A 94 -3.50 20.73 13.28
N LEU A 95 -2.56 21.45 13.89
CA LEU A 95 -1.13 21.16 13.80
C LEU A 95 -0.79 19.74 14.27
N GLU A 96 -1.46 19.27 15.32
CA GLU A 96 -1.30 17.91 15.86
C GLU A 96 -1.64 16.82 14.85
N GLU A 97 -2.52 17.10 13.89
CA GLU A 97 -2.92 16.15 12.83
C GLU A 97 -1.96 16.13 11.64
N THR A 98 -0.96 17.02 11.61
CA THR A 98 0.05 17.12 10.55
C THR A 98 1.43 16.60 10.98
N THR A 99 1.55 16.14 12.24
CA THR A 99 2.82 15.68 12.83
C THR A 99 3.35 14.40 12.19
N ASP A 100 2.48 13.61 11.59
CA ASP A 100 2.84 12.46 10.76
C ASP A 100 1.74 12.13 9.74
N GLY A 101 2.11 11.41 8.67
CA GLY A 101 1.16 11.05 7.61
C GLY A 101 0.04 10.12 8.08
N LYS A 102 0.24 9.35 9.17
CA LYS A 102 -0.81 8.49 9.74
C LYS A 102 -1.93 9.32 10.35
N PHE A 103 -1.59 10.32 11.19
CA PHE A 103 -2.60 11.20 11.80
C PHE A 103 -3.28 12.05 10.74
N PHE A 104 -2.52 12.62 9.82
CA PHE A 104 -3.06 13.40 8.71
C PHE A 104 -4.09 12.61 7.89
N ARG A 105 -3.74 11.41 7.41
CA ARG A 105 -4.67 10.57 6.67
C ARG A 105 -5.92 10.22 7.49
N LYS A 106 -5.73 9.86 8.77
CA LYS A 106 -6.84 9.55 9.68
C LYS A 106 -7.75 10.75 9.88
N TYR A 107 -7.20 11.94 10.06
CA TYR A 107 -7.96 13.18 10.17
C TYR A 107 -8.82 13.40 8.93
N ILE A 108 -8.23 13.32 7.72
CA ILE A 108 -8.96 13.44 6.46
C ILE A 108 -10.14 12.44 6.41
N ALA A 109 -9.89 11.16 6.70
CA ALA A 109 -10.92 10.13 6.70
C ALA A 109 -12.05 10.44 7.69
N MET A 110 -11.72 10.83 8.92
CA MET A 110 -12.70 11.19 9.95
C MET A 110 -13.52 12.40 9.54
N LYS A 111 -12.86 13.42 8.98
CA LYS A 111 -13.50 14.67 8.56
C LYS A 111 -14.51 14.41 7.43
N LEU A 112 -14.11 13.70 6.39
CA LEU A 112 -14.98 13.36 5.25
C LEU A 112 -16.17 12.50 5.69
N ALA A 113 -15.97 11.60 6.64
CA ALA A 113 -17.02 10.73 7.18
C ALA A 113 -17.93 11.43 8.20
N GLY A 114 -17.69 12.68 8.58
CA GLY A 114 -18.41 13.35 9.67
C GLY A 114 -18.28 12.65 11.04
N LYS A 115 -17.14 11.96 11.25
CA LYS A 115 -16.85 11.22 12.48
C LYS A 115 -15.95 12.03 13.40
N THR A 116 -16.11 11.86 14.71
CA THR A 116 -15.31 12.54 15.73
C THR A 116 -14.88 11.57 16.84
N GLY A 117 -13.81 11.91 17.55
CA GLY A 117 -13.30 11.14 18.68
C GLY A 117 -12.72 9.79 18.27
N ASN A 118 -13.03 8.72 19.02
CA ASN A 118 -12.49 7.39 18.81
C ASN A 118 -13.35 6.50 17.90
N LYS A 119 -14.20 7.08 17.06
CA LYS A 119 -15.00 6.30 16.10
C LYS A 119 -14.09 5.54 15.13
N LYS A 120 -14.44 4.27 14.89
CA LYS A 120 -13.70 3.42 13.97
C LYS A 120 -13.97 3.84 12.54
N LEU A 121 -12.91 3.97 11.74
CA LEU A 121 -13.00 4.15 10.29
C LEU A 121 -13.41 2.82 9.63
N THR A 122 -14.28 2.93 8.64
CA THR A 122 -14.67 1.82 7.75
C THR A 122 -13.76 1.78 6.52
N PRO A 123 -13.78 0.68 5.74
CA PRO A 123 -13.08 0.65 4.45
C PRO A 123 -13.49 1.79 3.51
N GLU A 124 -14.76 2.15 3.50
CA GLU A 124 -15.30 3.23 2.67
C GLU A 124 -14.75 4.60 3.11
N ASP A 125 -14.60 4.84 4.40
CA ASP A 125 -13.98 6.08 4.92
C ASP A 125 -12.51 6.18 4.46
N GLU A 126 -11.79 5.06 4.46
CA GLU A 126 -10.40 5.01 4.02
C GLU A 126 -10.27 5.18 2.49
N MET A 127 -11.22 4.65 1.73
CA MET A 127 -11.30 4.89 0.28
C MET A 127 -11.57 6.36 -0.02
N ALA A 128 -12.54 6.99 0.67
CA ALA A 128 -12.83 8.41 0.51
C ALA A 128 -11.60 9.29 0.85
N ALA A 129 -10.83 8.92 1.87
CA ALA A 129 -9.58 9.61 2.20
C ALA A 129 -8.53 9.45 1.08
N ALA A 130 -8.41 8.26 0.49
CA ALA A 130 -7.50 8.02 -0.64
C ALA A 130 -7.91 8.86 -1.86
N ASP A 131 -9.20 8.91 -2.21
CA ASP A 131 -9.72 9.73 -3.31
C ASP A 131 -9.46 11.21 -3.08
N PHE A 132 -9.65 11.68 -1.84
CA PHE A 132 -9.32 13.05 -1.46
C PHE A 132 -7.83 13.34 -1.67
N LEU A 133 -6.95 12.48 -1.15
CA LEU A 133 -5.50 12.63 -1.27
C LEU A 133 -5.06 12.63 -2.74
N ILE A 134 -5.57 11.70 -3.55
CA ILE A 134 -5.33 11.67 -5.01
C ILE A 134 -5.71 13.01 -5.64
N SER A 135 -6.83 13.59 -5.24
CA SER A 135 -7.34 14.84 -5.80
C SER A 135 -6.51 16.08 -5.51
N ILE A 136 -5.59 16.00 -4.52
CA ILE A 136 -4.61 17.04 -4.19
C ILE A 136 -3.19 16.65 -4.62
N GLY A 137 -3.02 15.58 -5.41
CA GLY A 137 -1.75 15.15 -5.97
C GLY A 137 -0.99 14.12 -5.14
N VAL A 138 -1.49 13.70 -3.98
CA VAL A 138 -0.87 12.68 -3.14
C VAL A 138 -1.37 11.31 -3.54
N ILE A 139 -0.50 10.49 -4.13
CA ILE A 139 -0.86 9.17 -4.67
C ILE A 139 -0.21 8.01 -3.94
N TYR A 140 0.70 8.30 -3.00
CA TYR A 140 1.40 7.28 -2.22
C TYR A 140 1.36 7.57 -0.72
N ASN A 141 1.33 6.49 0.07
CA ASN A 141 1.63 6.52 1.49
C ASN A 141 2.83 5.60 1.75
N LYS A 142 3.97 6.16 2.17
CA LYS A 142 5.21 5.43 2.43
C LYS A 142 5.30 5.06 3.90
N VAL A 143 5.49 3.77 4.17
CA VAL A 143 5.51 3.23 5.52
C VAL A 143 6.85 2.58 5.80
N PRO A 144 7.67 3.11 6.69
CA PRO A 144 8.92 2.49 7.06
C PRO A 144 8.67 1.16 7.78
N PHE A 145 9.50 0.17 7.50
CA PHE A 145 9.46 -1.09 8.22
C PHE A 145 10.14 -0.93 9.59
N ILE A 146 9.35 -0.60 10.60
CA ILE A 146 9.79 -0.11 11.91
C ILE A 146 10.62 -1.11 12.71
N TRP A 147 10.51 -2.40 12.39
CA TRP A 147 11.10 -3.49 13.18
C TRP A 147 12.56 -3.76 12.89
N THR A 148 13.13 -3.12 11.87
CA THR A 148 14.56 -3.26 11.50
C THR A 148 15.24 -1.90 11.56
N LYS A 149 16.26 -1.76 12.37
CA LYS A 149 17.18 -0.61 12.33
C LYS A 149 18.55 -1.07 11.85
N PRO A 150 19.13 -0.46 10.81
CA PRO A 150 18.57 0.63 9.99
C PRO A 150 17.34 0.16 9.15
N VAL A 151 16.46 1.10 8.81
CA VAL A 151 15.29 0.81 7.97
C VAL A 151 15.76 0.49 6.56
N VAL A 152 15.74 -0.79 6.21
CA VAL A 152 16.22 -1.29 4.91
C VAL A 152 15.05 -1.48 3.94
N HIS A 153 13.82 -1.64 4.46
CA HIS A 153 12.64 -1.92 3.66
C HIS A 153 11.49 -0.95 3.98
N TYR A 154 10.77 -0.59 2.93
CA TYR A 154 9.58 0.23 3.00
C TYR A 154 8.42 -0.53 2.36
N ASP A 155 7.22 -0.29 2.88
CA ASP A 155 5.98 -0.56 2.19
C ASP A 155 5.48 0.77 1.60
N VAL A 156 5.01 0.74 0.36
CA VAL A 156 4.37 1.87 -0.30
C VAL A 156 2.96 1.46 -0.64
N ILE A 157 1.99 2.20 -0.13
CA ILE A 157 0.60 2.03 -0.48
C ILE A 157 0.32 2.95 -1.66
N VAL A 158 0.00 2.37 -2.82
CA VAL A 158 -0.35 3.08 -4.04
C VAL A 158 -1.86 3.26 -4.08
N MET A 159 -2.32 4.49 -3.92
CA MET A 159 -3.74 4.83 -3.91
C MET A 159 -4.29 4.97 -5.34
N LYS A 160 -3.44 5.31 -6.32
CA LYS A 160 -3.80 5.49 -7.73
C LYS A 160 -3.15 4.40 -8.60
N PRO A 161 -3.80 3.25 -8.83
CA PRO A 161 -3.18 2.08 -9.46
C PRO A 161 -2.82 2.26 -10.94
N ASP A 162 -3.45 3.17 -11.65
CA ASP A 162 -3.17 3.47 -13.06
C ASP A 162 -1.74 4.01 -13.32
N VAL A 163 -1.02 4.43 -12.26
CA VAL A 163 0.39 4.78 -12.38
C VAL A 163 1.33 3.57 -12.30
N MET A 164 0.80 2.39 -11.96
CA MET A 164 1.57 1.16 -11.76
C MET A 164 1.78 0.42 -13.08
N ARG A 165 3.01 0.02 -13.36
CA ARG A 165 3.34 -0.82 -14.51
C ARG A 165 3.84 -2.18 -14.05
N ILE A 166 3.14 -3.25 -14.41
CA ILE A 166 3.58 -4.62 -14.16
C ILE A 166 4.73 -4.92 -15.14
N LEU A 167 5.90 -5.23 -14.60
CA LEU A 167 7.08 -5.62 -15.39
C LEU A 167 7.19 -7.13 -15.50
N LYS A 168 6.83 -7.86 -14.44
CA LYS A 168 7.01 -9.30 -14.35
C LYS A 168 6.02 -9.89 -13.33
N ILE A 169 5.61 -11.12 -13.59
CA ILE A 169 4.85 -11.93 -12.63
C ILE A 169 5.56 -13.27 -12.48
N GLU A 170 5.76 -13.69 -11.25
CA GLU A 170 6.37 -14.99 -10.96
C GLU A 170 5.45 -15.77 -10.02
N GLN A 171 5.18 -17.02 -10.38
CA GLN A 171 4.65 -18.01 -9.45
C GLN A 171 5.80 -18.48 -8.56
N VAL A 172 5.56 -18.57 -7.26
CA VAL A 172 6.55 -18.96 -6.27
C VAL A 172 6.04 -20.09 -5.40
N GLU A 173 6.95 -20.87 -4.84
CA GLU A 173 6.63 -21.86 -3.82
C GLU A 173 7.04 -21.33 -2.44
N LEU A 174 6.21 -21.59 -1.44
CA LEU A 174 6.49 -21.26 -0.06
C LEU A 174 6.64 -22.54 0.75
N ALA A 175 7.73 -22.66 1.47
CA ALA A 175 7.92 -23.75 2.41
C ALA A 175 6.87 -23.68 3.52
N PRO A 176 6.30 -24.82 3.95
CA PRO A 176 5.35 -24.84 5.05
C PRO A 176 5.99 -24.23 6.30
N PRO A 177 5.22 -23.47 7.09
CA PRO A 177 5.74 -22.82 8.27
C PRO A 177 6.21 -23.88 9.28
N ARG A 178 7.45 -23.75 9.74
CA ARG A 178 7.87 -24.47 10.96
C ARG A 178 7.06 -23.94 12.13
N LYS A 179 6.92 -24.74 13.20
CA LYS A 179 6.16 -24.34 14.40
C LYS A 179 6.56 -22.94 14.83
N ASN A 180 5.60 -21.99 14.81
CA ASN A 180 5.77 -20.55 15.11
C ASN A 180 6.61 -19.73 14.10
N ALA A 181 6.94 -20.23 12.93
CA ALA A 181 7.61 -19.50 11.86
C ALA A 181 6.63 -19.05 10.78
N LYS A 182 7.06 -18.07 9.98
CA LYS A 182 6.32 -17.66 8.77
C LYS A 182 6.72 -18.55 7.61
N PRO A 183 5.83 -18.82 6.63
CA PRO A 183 6.21 -19.46 5.38
C PRO A 183 7.36 -18.68 4.72
N GLU A 184 8.36 -19.39 4.25
CA GLU A 184 9.54 -18.79 3.59
C GLU A 184 9.55 -19.16 2.11
N LEU A 185 10.02 -18.24 1.28
CA LEU A 185 10.23 -18.48 -0.15
C LEU A 185 11.22 -19.64 -0.35
N VAL A 186 10.82 -20.62 -1.14
CA VAL A 186 11.72 -21.69 -1.61
C VAL A 186 12.61 -21.06 -2.70
N GLU A 187 13.91 -21.01 -2.45
CA GLU A 187 14.86 -20.43 -3.40
C GLU A 187 14.91 -21.25 -4.70
N GLY A 188 14.88 -20.55 -5.83
CA GLY A 188 14.88 -21.18 -7.16
C GLY A 188 13.50 -21.71 -7.61
N SER A 189 12.43 -21.50 -6.80
CA SER A 189 11.07 -21.92 -7.20
C SER A 189 10.37 -20.97 -8.17
N GLN A 190 10.96 -19.79 -8.41
CA GLN A 190 10.36 -18.74 -9.22
C GLN A 190 10.15 -19.21 -10.67
N ARG A 191 8.89 -19.16 -11.13
CA ARG A 191 8.49 -19.44 -12.52
C ARG A 191 7.80 -18.23 -13.09
N GLU A 192 8.41 -17.63 -14.09
CA GLU A 192 7.81 -16.49 -14.78
C GLU A 192 6.53 -16.88 -15.53
N ILE A 193 5.52 -16.03 -15.39
CA ILE A 193 4.25 -16.15 -16.09
C ILE A 193 4.24 -15.11 -17.21
N PRO A 194 4.03 -15.52 -18.47
CA PRO A 194 3.91 -14.59 -19.56
C PRO A 194 2.73 -13.61 -19.34
N LEU A 195 2.99 -12.32 -19.45
CA LEU A 195 1.95 -11.29 -19.24
C LEU A 195 0.79 -11.44 -20.24
N ASP A 196 1.09 -11.89 -21.45
CA ASP A 196 0.07 -12.14 -22.48
C ASP A 196 -0.92 -13.26 -22.13
N SER A 197 -0.57 -14.14 -21.19
CA SER A 197 -1.45 -15.23 -20.72
C SER A 197 -2.54 -14.77 -19.75
N LEU A 198 -2.56 -13.49 -19.39
CA LEU A 198 -3.51 -12.91 -18.42
C LEU A 198 -4.69 -12.18 -19.08
N LYS A 199 -4.73 -12.17 -20.41
CA LYS A 199 -5.82 -11.51 -21.19
C LYS A 199 -7.09 -12.32 -21.19
#